data_63749f0791d901e00c8ee34b38c8b8c6
#
_entry.id   63749f0791d901e00c8ee34b38c8b8c6
#
_cell.length_a   1.000
_cell.length_b   1.000
_cell.length_c   1.000
_cell.angle_alpha   90.00
_cell.angle_beta   90.00
_cell.angle_gamma   90.00
#
_symmetry.space_group_name_H-M   'P 1'
#
loop_
_entity.id
_entity.type
_entity.pdbx_description
1 polymer ?
#
loop_
_entity_poly.entity_id
_entity_poly.type
_entity_poly.pdbx_seq_one_letter_code
_entity_poly.pdbx_strand_id
1 'polypeptide(L)'
;MAGSPLAFAHYAVDIDAPQSIRKVLERNLDIARFAKRDDVSDDQFEFLVTATPKDVRDLVATEGYFTPVVRTDVNTVGDKRSVKVSVDPGPQTKVASVQLQFTGAVTTEDRAQENAARFAFSVNEGDAFSQHAWDDAKSAALRALQSRRYLGARIVRSQARINPRTQMADLSVTFDSGPTFTFGKLDISGTKRYPQKIIENVNPIREGDIYDIARVNELQRQVQNTPYYASVAIDAGNDVTKPIETPLHIKVSEYPYNSVRYGVGYATDTGFHIQGAYSYLNTFGAAYPFTISGRLDQTQQYGRVQLAMPPDSRGWVNAIFGSYTITDVSDTKIYSARVGVQRSRSTQNIDTTYSLTFYDDRLTQNEPHPSTARALVPAWTWVRRDVDDPLFPRRGNVIRAEAGFAVKNVMTDQTFARLYTNAQQYVPLGKNDLLVFRAEFGGVFTSGPSSGVPASLLFRAGGANSVRGYSYLGIGNNVSGSVLPTKYMVTGSSEYQHWFTHDWGGAVFFDIGTATDTWHERVFQPGVGVGARWRSPVGPVNVDVAYGLKNKSIKPYLTLGIAF
;
A
#
# COMPACT_ATOMS: atom_id res chain seq x y z
N MET A 1 43.33 -51.92 -11.36
CA MET A 1 42.11 -51.51 -12.07
C MET A 1 42.11 -50.01 -12.05
N ALA A 2 42.49 -49.38 -13.18
CA ALA A 2 42.49 -47.95 -13.32
C ALA A 2 41.05 -47.53 -13.63
N GLY A 3 40.42 -46.76 -12.73
CA GLY A 3 39.13 -46.13 -12.98
C GLY A 3 39.30 -45.07 -14.06
N SER A 4 38.60 -45.22 -15.18
CA SER A 4 38.49 -44.18 -16.20
C SER A 4 37.93 -42.92 -15.58
N PRO A 5 38.51 -41.73 -15.83
CA PRO A 5 37.92 -40.49 -15.38
C PRO A 5 36.56 -40.34 -16.04
N LEU A 6 35.51 -40.11 -15.25
CA LEU A 6 34.18 -39.69 -15.74
C LEU A 6 34.39 -38.39 -16.53
N ALA A 7 34.26 -38.43 -17.84
CA ALA A 7 34.26 -37.25 -18.69
C ALA A 7 32.94 -36.51 -18.45
N PHE A 8 33.01 -35.29 -17.91
CA PHE A 8 31.84 -34.44 -17.77
C PHE A 8 31.59 -33.71 -19.09
N ALA A 9 30.40 -33.80 -19.61
CA ALA A 9 30.03 -33.17 -20.88
C ALA A 9 29.71 -31.69 -20.68
N HIS A 10 30.66 -30.83 -20.98
CA HIS A 10 30.35 -29.39 -21.18
C HIS A 10 29.70 -29.21 -22.55
N TYR A 11 28.47 -28.67 -22.59
CA TYR A 11 27.79 -28.39 -23.83
C TYR A 11 27.08 -27.04 -23.79
N ALA A 12 26.94 -26.41 -24.97
CA ALA A 12 26.15 -25.19 -25.15
C ALA A 12 24.82 -25.55 -25.84
N VAL A 13 23.75 -24.86 -25.47
CA VAL A 13 22.43 -25.04 -26.11
C VAL A 13 22.04 -23.75 -26.81
N ASP A 14 21.71 -23.88 -28.09
CA ASP A 14 21.15 -22.80 -28.92
C ASP A 14 19.69 -23.16 -29.27
N ILE A 15 18.74 -22.31 -28.90
CA ILE A 15 17.31 -22.50 -29.18
C ILE A 15 16.88 -21.54 -30.27
N ASP A 16 16.68 -22.07 -31.45
CA ASP A 16 16.15 -21.39 -32.62
C ASP A 16 14.63 -21.54 -32.69
N ALA A 17 13.92 -20.59 -32.11
CA ALA A 17 12.46 -20.61 -31.96
C ALA A 17 11.90 -19.18 -31.97
N PRO A 18 10.62 -18.99 -32.39
CA PRO A 18 9.94 -17.70 -32.26
C PRO A 18 9.93 -17.17 -30.82
N GLN A 19 9.94 -15.83 -30.69
CA GLN A 19 10.03 -15.17 -29.39
C GLN A 19 8.90 -15.58 -28.42
N SER A 20 7.73 -15.92 -28.92
CA SER A 20 6.56 -16.35 -28.14
C SER A 20 6.84 -17.59 -27.28
N ILE A 21 7.62 -18.56 -27.80
CA ILE A 21 7.91 -19.82 -27.12
C ILE A 21 9.37 -19.93 -26.62
N ARG A 22 10.29 -19.13 -27.17
CA ARG A 22 11.72 -19.20 -26.84
C ARG A 22 11.96 -19.06 -25.34
N LYS A 23 11.34 -18.09 -24.66
CA LYS A 23 11.52 -17.87 -23.22
C LYS A 23 11.04 -19.04 -22.38
N VAL A 24 9.97 -19.73 -22.81
CA VAL A 24 9.44 -20.92 -22.13
C VAL A 24 10.42 -22.07 -22.27
N LEU A 25 10.97 -22.30 -23.48
CA LEU A 25 11.96 -23.33 -23.75
C LEU A 25 13.29 -23.05 -23.00
N GLU A 26 13.84 -21.84 -23.07
CA GLU A 26 15.08 -21.48 -22.36
C GLU A 26 15.00 -21.68 -20.84
N ARG A 27 13.80 -21.48 -20.27
CA ARG A 27 13.57 -21.60 -18.83
C ARG A 27 13.30 -23.04 -18.36
N ASN A 28 12.54 -23.80 -19.16
CA ASN A 28 11.94 -25.03 -18.69
C ASN A 28 12.48 -26.30 -19.38
N LEU A 29 13.14 -26.17 -20.55
CA LEU A 29 13.66 -27.33 -21.27
C LEU A 29 14.87 -27.92 -20.52
N ASP A 30 14.82 -29.21 -20.20
CA ASP A 30 15.84 -29.83 -19.35
C ASP A 30 17.23 -29.73 -19.95
N ILE A 31 17.40 -29.95 -21.25
CA ILE A 31 18.71 -29.82 -21.90
C ILE A 31 19.31 -28.40 -21.72
N ALA A 32 18.48 -27.35 -21.71
CA ALA A 32 18.94 -25.97 -21.48
C ALA A 32 19.25 -25.69 -20.01
N ARG A 33 18.49 -26.30 -19.09
CA ARG A 33 18.70 -26.18 -17.64
C ARG A 33 19.98 -26.91 -17.19
N PHE A 34 20.19 -28.11 -17.69
CA PHE A 34 21.37 -28.91 -17.37
C PHE A 34 22.66 -28.40 -18.02
N ALA A 35 22.58 -27.63 -19.13
CA ALA A 35 23.73 -26.98 -19.73
C ALA A 35 24.49 -26.00 -18.81
N LYS A 36 23.84 -25.57 -17.70
CA LYS A 36 24.44 -24.70 -16.67
C LYS A 36 25.15 -25.49 -15.56
N ARG A 37 25.20 -26.78 -15.64
CA ARG A 37 25.80 -27.70 -14.64
C ARG A 37 27.08 -28.31 -15.18
N ASP A 38 28.06 -28.49 -14.30
CA ASP A 38 29.37 -29.04 -14.63
C ASP A 38 29.49 -30.58 -14.36
N ASP A 39 28.39 -31.21 -13.89
CA ASP A 39 28.38 -32.60 -13.45
C ASP A 39 27.53 -33.53 -14.34
N VAL A 40 27.30 -33.17 -15.60
CA VAL A 40 26.52 -33.97 -16.55
C VAL A 40 27.41 -35.04 -17.19
N SER A 41 27.04 -36.31 -17.00
CA SER A 41 27.73 -37.45 -17.65
C SER A 41 27.36 -37.58 -19.14
N ASP A 42 28.18 -38.33 -19.90
CA ASP A 42 27.88 -38.59 -21.31
C ASP A 42 26.55 -39.27 -21.52
N ASP A 43 26.23 -40.28 -20.69
CA ASP A 43 24.94 -41.01 -20.73
C ASP A 43 23.76 -40.08 -20.43
N GLN A 44 23.91 -39.15 -19.48
CA GLN A 44 22.89 -38.13 -19.20
C GLN A 44 22.72 -37.18 -20.35
N PHE A 45 23.82 -36.75 -21.00
CA PHE A 45 23.77 -35.90 -22.16
C PHE A 45 23.01 -36.58 -23.32
N GLU A 46 23.31 -37.80 -23.67
CA GLU A 46 22.62 -38.57 -24.71
C GLU A 46 21.13 -38.74 -24.40
N PHE A 47 20.80 -39.03 -23.14
CA PHE A 47 19.42 -39.09 -22.69
C PHE A 47 18.69 -37.75 -22.89
N LEU A 48 19.30 -36.64 -22.47
CA LEU A 48 18.73 -35.29 -22.64
C LEU A 48 18.51 -34.93 -24.11
N VAL A 49 19.47 -35.26 -25.00
CA VAL A 49 19.35 -35.03 -26.45
C VAL A 49 18.16 -35.83 -27.02
N THR A 50 18.05 -37.10 -26.64
CA THR A 50 16.98 -37.99 -27.11
C THR A 50 15.62 -37.58 -26.59
N ALA A 51 15.51 -37.09 -25.37
CA ALA A 51 14.26 -36.62 -24.76
C ALA A 51 13.80 -35.24 -25.30
N THR A 52 14.74 -34.40 -25.71
CA THR A 52 14.47 -32.99 -26.11
C THR A 52 13.33 -32.83 -27.10
N PRO A 53 13.18 -33.60 -28.20
CA PRO A 53 12.07 -33.41 -29.13
C PRO A 53 10.69 -33.63 -28.51
N LYS A 54 10.58 -34.55 -27.56
CA LYS A 54 9.34 -34.79 -26.81
C LYS A 54 9.07 -33.66 -25.82
N ASP A 55 10.08 -33.30 -25.05
CA ASP A 55 9.97 -32.24 -24.03
C ASP A 55 9.61 -30.88 -24.66
N VAL A 56 10.17 -30.56 -25.83
CA VAL A 56 9.79 -29.37 -26.59
C VAL A 56 8.32 -29.43 -27.00
N ARG A 57 7.84 -30.57 -27.54
CA ARG A 57 6.42 -30.72 -27.92
C ARG A 57 5.50 -30.53 -26.71
N ASP A 58 5.83 -31.12 -25.59
CA ASP A 58 5.04 -31.03 -24.37
C ASP A 58 5.03 -29.59 -23.83
N LEU A 59 6.17 -28.89 -23.85
CA LEU A 59 6.27 -27.50 -23.42
C LEU A 59 5.52 -26.54 -24.35
N VAL A 60 5.67 -26.65 -25.69
CA VAL A 60 4.97 -25.74 -26.61
C VAL A 60 3.47 -26.04 -26.70
N ALA A 61 3.03 -27.27 -26.36
CA ALA A 61 1.62 -27.60 -26.22
C ALA A 61 0.95 -26.79 -25.10
N THR A 62 1.68 -26.46 -24.02
CA THR A 62 1.15 -25.57 -22.97
C THR A 62 0.87 -24.15 -23.46
N GLU A 63 1.56 -23.73 -24.52
CA GLU A 63 1.36 -22.43 -25.17
C GLU A 63 0.37 -22.49 -26.36
N GLY A 64 -0.28 -23.65 -26.55
CA GLY A 64 -1.30 -23.85 -27.57
C GLY A 64 -0.79 -24.30 -28.94
N TYR A 65 0.45 -24.77 -29.03
CA TYR A 65 1.04 -25.29 -30.27
C TYR A 65 1.09 -26.82 -30.23
N PHE A 66 0.18 -27.49 -30.92
CA PHE A 66 0.01 -28.96 -30.86
C PHE A 66 0.58 -29.71 -32.06
N THR A 67 1.12 -29.00 -33.05
CA THR A 67 1.71 -29.61 -34.26
C THR A 67 3.11 -29.06 -34.55
N PRO A 68 4.00 -28.96 -33.52
CA PRO A 68 5.33 -28.40 -33.74
C PRO A 68 6.24 -29.37 -34.50
N VAL A 69 7.08 -28.84 -35.39
CA VAL A 69 8.19 -29.55 -35.99
C VAL A 69 9.47 -29.22 -35.19
N VAL A 70 10.08 -30.24 -34.61
CA VAL A 70 11.26 -30.11 -33.75
C VAL A 70 12.42 -30.86 -34.37
N ARG A 71 13.57 -30.19 -34.50
CA ARG A 71 14.85 -30.79 -34.93
C ARG A 71 15.89 -30.50 -33.86
N THR A 72 16.67 -31.54 -33.53
CA THR A 72 17.77 -31.43 -32.57
C THR A 72 19.04 -31.86 -33.25
N ASP A 73 19.97 -30.95 -33.45
CA ASP A 73 21.27 -31.21 -34.09
C ASP A 73 22.37 -31.08 -33.05
N VAL A 74 23.20 -32.11 -32.93
CA VAL A 74 24.37 -32.15 -32.05
C VAL A 74 25.62 -31.96 -32.89
N ASN A 75 26.42 -30.96 -32.57
CA ASN A 75 27.70 -30.70 -33.22
C ASN A 75 28.83 -30.84 -32.16
N THR A 76 29.86 -31.63 -32.49
CA THR A 76 31.01 -31.85 -31.63
C THR A 76 32.28 -31.41 -32.35
N VAL A 77 32.95 -30.42 -31.79
CA VAL A 77 34.23 -29.91 -32.34
C VAL A 77 35.29 -29.99 -31.24
N GLY A 78 36.17 -31.01 -31.32
CA GLY A 78 37.07 -31.36 -30.23
C GLY A 78 36.31 -31.75 -28.97
N ASP A 79 36.65 -31.14 -27.84
CA ASP A 79 35.97 -31.39 -26.54
C ASP A 79 34.71 -30.56 -26.31
N LYS A 80 34.35 -29.69 -27.26
CA LYS A 80 33.17 -28.82 -27.14
C LYS A 80 31.98 -29.41 -27.87
N ARG A 81 30.89 -29.58 -27.14
CA ARG A 81 29.60 -30.02 -27.68
C ARG A 81 28.63 -28.85 -27.76
N SER A 82 27.86 -28.75 -28.83
CA SER A 82 26.76 -27.80 -28.96
C SER A 82 25.52 -28.52 -29.46
N VAL A 83 24.39 -28.18 -28.89
CA VAL A 83 23.07 -28.68 -29.27
C VAL A 83 22.25 -27.53 -29.82
N LYS A 84 21.87 -27.63 -31.10
CA LYS A 84 20.92 -26.70 -31.70
C LYS A 84 19.54 -27.32 -31.70
N VAL A 85 18.58 -26.65 -31.04
CA VAL A 85 17.17 -27.06 -31.00
C VAL A 85 16.38 -26.08 -31.85
N SER A 86 15.99 -26.53 -33.07
CA SER A 86 15.21 -25.73 -34.01
C SER A 86 13.72 -26.12 -33.89
N VAL A 87 12.87 -25.14 -33.62
CA VAL A 87 11.45 -25.35 -33.37
C VAL A 87 10.59 -24.45 -34.27
N ASP A 88 9.87 -25.09 -35.20
CA ASP A 88 8.75 -24.48 -35.87
C ASP A 88 7.47 -24.87 -35.12
N PRO A 89 6.83 -23.94 -34.38
CA PRO A 89 5.67 -24.26 -33.55
C PRO A 89 4.42 -24.57 -34.36
N GLY A 90 4.40 -24.21 -35.63
CA GLY A 90 3.19 -24.24 -36.44
C GLY A 90 2.18 -23.17 -35.98
N PRO A 91 0.93 -23.25 -36.44
CA PRO A 91 -0.11 -22.31 -36.03
C PRO A 91 -0.63 -22.57 -34.61
N GLN A 92 -0.89 -21.51 -33.89
CA GLN A 92 -1.44 -21.58 -32.55
C GLN A 92 -2.93 -21.93 -32.56
N THR A 93 -3.31 -22.85 -31.69
CA THR A 93 -4.72 -23.25 -31.51
C THR A 93 -5.54 -22.09 -30.95
N LYS A 94 -6.74 -21.91 -31.51
CA LYS A 94 -7.71 -20.91 -31.04
C LYS A 94 -8.88 -21.57 -30.34
N VAL A 95 -9.48 -20.84 -29.40
CA VAL A 95 -10.70 -21.27 -28.71
C VAL A 95 -11.88 -21.19 -29.67
N ALA A 96 -12.52 -22.34 -29.93
CA ALA A 96 -13.72 -22.43 -30.80
C ALA A 96 -15.00 -22.21 -30.01
N SER A 97 -15.07 -22.75 -28.78
CA SER A 97 -16.24 -22.61 -27.91
C SER A 97 -15.86 -22.62 -26.45
N VAL A 98 -16.63 -21.89 -25.62
CA VAL A 98 -16.52 -21.87 -24.18
C VAL A 98 -17.87 -22.19 -23.55
N GLN A 99 -17.95 -23.29 -22.82
CA GLN A 99 -19.16 -23.73 -22.12
C GLN A 99 -18.95 -23.68 -20.62
N LEU A 100 -19.57 -22.70 -19.96
CA LEU A 100 -19.57 -22.57 -18.49
C LEU A 100 -20.93 -23.02 -17.96
N GLN A 101 -20.89 -24.11 -17.17
CA GLN A 101 -22.06 -24.63 -16.47
C GLN A 101 -21.92 -24.36 -14.96
N PHE A 102 -23.02 -23.99 -14.34
CA PHE A 102 -23.09 -23.77 -12.89
C PHE A 102 -24.18 -24.67 -12.33
N THR A 103 -23.90 -25.24 -11.16
CA THR A 103 -24.83 -26.08 -10.37
C THR A 103 -24.79 -25.64 -8.91
N GLY A 104 -25.70 -26.16 -8.11
CA GLY A 104 -25.82 -25.82 -6.69
C GLY A 104 -26.67 -24.57 -6.45
N ALA A 105 -26.61 -24.03 -5.25
CA ALA A 105 -27.50 -22.97 -4.77
C ALA A 105 -27.37 -21.65 -5.59
N VAL A 106 -26.23 -21.38 -6.20
CA VAL A 106 -26.00 -20.14 -6.98
C VAL A 106 -27.00 -19.96 -8.12
N THR A 107 -27.45 -21.06 -8.73
CA THR A 107 -28.36 -20.99 -9.88
C THR A 107 -29.78 -20.55 -9.54
N THR A 108 -30.17 -20.71 -8.28
CA THR A 108 -31.52 -20.38 -7.78
C THR A 108 -31.52 -19.19 -6.83
N GLU A 109 -30.44 -18.98 -6.07
CA GLU A 109 -30.40 -17.99 -4.99
C GLU A 109 -29.69 -16.69 -5.36
N ASP A 110 -28.64 -16.73 -6.22
CA ASP A 110 -27.83 -15.54 -6.49
C ASP A 110 -27.27 -15.50 -7.92
N ARG A 111 -28.13 -15.12 -8.86
CA ARG A 111 -27.72 -14.93 -10.27
C ARG A 111 -26.65 -13.83 -10.44
N ALA A 112 -26.58 -12.87 -9.53
CA ALA A 112 -25.56 -11.82 -9.61
C ALA A 112 -24.17 -12.41 -9.36
N GLN A 113 -24.02 -13.33 -8.40
CA GLN A 113 -22.78 -14.04 -8.11
C GLN A 113 -22.41 -15.00 -9.26
N GLU A 114 -23.38 -15.70 -9.86
CA GLU A 114 -23.14 -16.52 -11.05
C GLU A 114 -22.60 -15.67 -12.20
N ASN A 115 -23.23 -14.51 -12.48
CA ASN A 115 -22.78 -13.60 -13.52
C ASN A 115 -21.38 -13.03 -13.22
N ALA A 116 -21.08 -12.71 -11.95
CA ALA A 116 -19.75 -12.28 -11.54
C ALA A 116 -18.69 -13.36 -11.81
N ALA A 117 -19.01 -14.63 -11.55
CA ALA A 117 -18.11 -15.75 -11.87
C ALA A 117 -17.94 -15.95 -13.38
N ARG A 118 -19.01 -15.81 -14.18
CA ARG A 118 -18.93 -15.84 -15.65
C ARG A 118 -18.05 -14.72 -16.18
N PHE A 119 -18.20 -13.51 -15.66
CA PHE A 119 -17.40 -12.34 -16.06
C PHE A 119 -15.92 -12.47 -15.65
N ALA A 120 -15.64 -13.10 -14.52
CA ALA A 120 -14.28 -13.35 -14.05
C ALA A 120 -13.52 -14.38 -14.90
N PHE A 121 -14.24 -15.19 -15.68
CA PHE A 121 -13.64 -16.14 -16.61
C PHE A 121 -13.16 -15.40 -17.87
N SER A 122 -11.85 -15.24 -18.00
CA SER A 122 -11.22 -14.31 -18.94
C SER A 122 -10.92 -14.87 -20.33
N VAL A 123 -11.17 -16.16 -20.59
CA VAL A 123 -10.94 -16.79 -21.90
C VAL A 123 -12.22 -16.75 -22.73
N ASN A 124 -12.12 -16.23 -23.96
CA ASN A 124 -13.25 -16.06 -24.88
C ASN A 124 -13.05 -16.84 -26.18
N GLU A 125 -14.12 -17.00 -26.95
CA GLU A 125 -14.07 -17.54 -28.31
C GLU A 125 -13.21 -16.66 -29.22
N GLY A 126 -12.33 -17.28 -30.00
CA GLY A 126 -11.35 -16.61 -30.86
C GLY A 126 -10.00 -16.33 -30.18
N ASP A 127 -9.89 -16.39 -28.87
CA ASP A 127 -8.62 -16.21 -28.16
C ASP A 127 -7.63 -17.32 -28.49
N ALA A 128 -6.35 -17.01 -28.42
CA ALA A 128 -5.30 -18.02 -28.49
C ALA A 128 -5.34 -18.90 -27.24
N PHE A 129 -5.35 -20.23 -27.43
CA PHE A 129 -5.32 -21.16 -26.30
C PHE A 129 -3.93 -21.19 -25.65
N SER A 130 -3.90 -21.16 -24.33
CA SER A 130 -2.76 -21.60 -23.52
C SER A 130 -3.25 -22.25 -22.25
N GLN A 131 -2.47 -23.22 -21.72
CA GLN A 131 -2.80 -23.90 -20.47
C GLN A 131 -2.88 -22.93 -19.31
N HIS A 132 -1.95 -21.97 -19.25
CA HIS A 132 -1.92 -20.95 -18.20
C HIS A 132 -3.18 -20.07 -18.19
N ALA A 133 -3.57 -19.51 -19.34
CA ALA A 133 -4.79 -18.72 -19.46
C ALA A 133 -6.05 -19.53 -19.08
N TRP A 134 -6.08 -20.81 -19.46
CA TRP A 134 -7.16 -21.72 -19.12
C TRP A 134 -7.26 -21.97 -17.60
N ASP A 135 -6.13 -22.22 -16.93
CA ASP A 135 -6.07 -22.46 -15.48
C ASP A 135 -6.36 -21.20 -14.68
N ASP A 136 -5.87 -20.06 -15.14
CA ASP A 136 -6.16 -18.75 -14.55
C ASP A 136 -7.64 -18.39 -14.62
N ALA A 137 -8.26 -18.59 -15.79
CA ALA A 137 -9.67 -18.30 -16.01
C ALA A 137 -10.57 -19.16 -15.11
N LYS A 138 -10.28 -20.47 -15.00
CA LYS A 138 -11.00 -21.37 -14.09
C LYS A 138 -10.85 -20.94 -12.63
N SER A 139 -9.62 -20.63 -12.23
CA SER A 139 -9.31 -20.17 -10.88
C SER A 139 -9.95 -18.85 -10.54
N ALA A 140 -10.02 -17.91 -11.50
CA ALA A 140 -10.66 -16.62 -11.31
C ALA A 140 -12.19 -16.76 -11.11
N ALA A 141 -12.84 -17.58 -11.94
CA ALA A 141 -14.27 -17.86 -11.81
C ALA A 141 -14.60 -18.57 -10.49
N LEU A 142 -13.77 -19.55 -10.09
CA LEU A 142 -13.93 -20.24 -8.81
C LEU A 142 -13.78 -19.28 -7.62
N ARG A 143 -12.72 -18.44 -7.61
CA ARG A 143 -12.54 -17.43 -6.57
C ARG A 143 -13.69 -16.43 -6.53
N ALA A 144 -14.25 -16.06 -7.68
CA ALA A 144 -15.43 -15.19 -7.72
C ALA A 144 -16.65 -15.84 -7.05
N LEU A 145 -16.88 -17.14 -7.23
CA LEU A 145 -17.91 -17.88 -6.47
C LEU A 145 -17.61 -17.94 -4.98
N GLN A 146 -16.38 -18.27 -4.61
CA GLN A 146 -15.96 -18.43 -3.21
C GLN A 146 -15.86 -17.11 -2.46
N SER A 147 -15.87 -15.96 -3.15
CA SER A 147 -15.72 -14.66 -2.51
C SER A 147 -16.89 -14.30 -1.59
N ARG A 148 -18.07 -14.82 -1.86
CA ARG A 148 -19.29 -14.56 -1.09
C ARG A 148 -20.23 -15.76 -1.17
N ARG A 149 -20.92 -16.08 -0.09
CA ARG A 149 -21.91 -17.15 0.05
C ARG A 149 -21.37 -18.57 -0.11
N TYR A 150 -20.63 -18.86 -1.18
CA TYR A 150 -20.34 -20.21 -1.66
C TYR A 150 -18.90 -20.60 -1.39
N LEU A 151 -18.47 -20.54 -0.12
CA LEU A 151 -17.09 -20.86 0.28
C LEU A 151 -16.66 -22.28 -0.16
N GLY A 152 -17.59 -23.25 -0.13
CA GLY A 152 -17.37 -24.64 -0.54
C GLY A 152 -17.45 -24.88 -2.05
N ALA A 153 -17.54 -23.81 -2.88
CA ALA A 153 -17.61 -23.96 -4.33
C ALA A 153 -16.36 -24.66 -4.89
N ARG A 154 -16.58 -25.50 -5.90
CA ARG A 154 -15.52 -26.33 -6.52
C ARG A 154 -15.76 -26.51 -8.01
N ILE A 155 -14.71 -26.91 -8.72
CA ILE A 155 -14.79 -27.37 -10.10
C ILE A 155 -15.09 -28.87 -10.07
N VAL A 156 -16.22 -29.29 -10.64
CA VAL A 156 -16.62 -30.70 -10.70
C VAL A 156 -16.15 -31.37 -11.99
N ARG A 157 -16.08 -30.57 -13.07
CA ARG A 157 -15.58 -31.05 -14.36
C ARG A 157 -14.85 -29.93 -15.08
N SER A 158 -13.72 -30.27 -15.70
CA SER A 158 -12.94 -29.34 -16.53
C SER A 158 -12.36 -30.12 -17.69
N GLN A 159 -12.63 -29.70 -18.92
CA GLN A 159 -12.14 -30.36 -20.11
C GLN A 159 -11.78 -29.32 -21.18
N ALA A 160 -10.58 -29.46 -21.74
CA ALA A 160 -10.17 -28.79 -22.97
C ALA A 160 -10.00 -29.87 -24.03
N ARG A 161 -10.80 -29.85 -25.08
CA ARG A 161 -10.72 -30.79 -26.21
C ARG A 161 -10.06 -30.07 -27.37
N ILE A 162 -8.84 -30.48 -27.69
CA ILE A 162 -8.05 -29.90 -28.77
C ILE A 162 -8.25 -30.74 -30.04
N ASN A 163 -8.52 -30.07 -31.17
CA ASN A 163 -8.49 -30.67 -32.48
C ASN A 163 -7.28 -30.15 -33.27
N PRO A 164 -6.20 -30.94 -33.39
CA PRO A 164 -4.98 -30.50 -34.05
C PRO A 164 -5.15 -30.28 -35.57
N ARG A 165 -6.16 -30.90 -36.19
CA ARG A 165 -6.42 -30.73 -37.66
C ARG A 165 -7.06 -29.39 -37.99
N THR A 166 -7.99 -28.95 -37.13
CA THR A 166 -8.68 -27.65 -37.31
C THR A 166 -8.03 -26.53 -36.51
N GLN A 167 -7.08 -26.87 -35.62
CA GLN A 167 -6.41 -25.95 -34.70
C GLN A 167 -7.38 -25.18 -33.80
N MET A 168 -8.41 -25.91 -33.37
CA MET A 168 -9.48 -25.38 -32.52
C MET A 168 -9.55 -26.15 -31.19
N ALA A 169 -9.91 -25.40 -30.12
CA ALA A 169 -10.11 -25.91 -28.78
C ALA A 169 -11.54 -25.68 -28.31
N ASP A 170 -12.24 -26.73 -27.89
CA ASP A 170 -13.53 -26.64 -27.20
C ASP A 170 -13.29 -26.76 -25.72
N LEU A 171 -13.71 -25.73 -24.99
CA LEU A 171 -13.49 -25.62 -23.54
C LEU A 171 -14.80 -25.80 -22.78
N SER A 172 -14.83 -26.66 -21.79
CA SER A 172 -15.99 -26.86 -20.92
C SER A 172 -15.60 -26.94 -19.47
N VAL A 173 -16.31 -26.22 -18.60
CA VAL A 173 -16.13 -26.24 -17.14
C VAL A 173 -17.48 -26.28 -16.45
N THR A 174 -17.60 -27.14 -15.46
CA THR A 174 -18.76 -27.20 -14.57
C THR A 174 -18.31 -26.82 -13.16
N PHE A 175 -18.90 -25.74 -12.65
CA PHE A 175 -18.74 -25.28 -11.29
C PHE A 175 -19.94 -25.72 -10.45
N ASP A 176 -19.68 -26.24 -9.27
CA ASP A 176 -20.70 -26.49 -8.24
C ASP A 176 -20.49 -25.51 -7.09
N SER A 177 -21.48 -24.65 -6.84
CA SER A 177 -21.41 -23.69 -5.77
C SER A 177 -21.51 -24.33 -4.37
N GLY A 178 -22.10 -25.52 -4.30
CA GLY A 178 -22.54 -26.07 -3.04
C GLY A 178 -23.63 -25.20 -2.37
N PRO A 179 -23.83 -25.34 -1.06
CA PRO A 179 -24.80 -24.55 -0.28
C PRO A 179 -24.28 -23.16 0.07
N THR A 180 -25.18 -22.27 0.53
CA THR A 180 -24.82 -20.98 1.12
C THR A 180 -24.19 -21.16 2.49
N PHE A 181 -23.06 -20.53 2.73
CA PHE A 181 -22.34 -20.51 4.01
C PHE A 181 -22.71 -19.27 4.84
N THR A 182 -22.80 -19.47 6.15
CA THR A 182 -22.94 -18.39 7.13
C THR A 182 -21.83 -18.48 8.17
N PHE A 183 -21.47 -17.33 8.74
CA PHE A 183 -20.45 -17.24 9.77
C PHE A 183 -20.93 -17.81 11.10
N GLY A 184 -20.11 -18.61 11.75
CA GLY A 184 -20.29 -19.11 13.09
C GLY A 184 -19.43 -18.37 14.12
N LYS A 185 -19.11 -19.07 15.21
CA LYS A 185 -18.29 -18.55 16.30
C LYS A 185 -16.84 -18.37 15.91
N LEU A 186 -16.16 -17.43 16.60
CA LEU A 186 -14.73 -17.28 16.52
C LEU A 186 -14.06 -18.37 17.38
N ASP A 187 -13.14 -19.12 16.78
CA ASP A 187 -12.23 -20.02 17.47
C ASP A 187 -10.83 -19.40 17.47
N ILE A 188 -10.45 -18.80 18.60
CA ILE A 188 -9.26 -17.99 18.73
C ILE A 188 -8.17 -18.78 19.44
N SER A 189 -6.99 -18.85 18.80
CA SER A 189 -5.81 -19.53 19.33
C SER A 189 -4.57 -18.67 19.26
N GLY A 190 -3.58 -18.96 20.14
CA GLY A 190 -2.31 -18.23 20.19
C GLY A 190 -2.28 -17.05 21.16
N THR A 191 -3.39 -16.73 21.81
CA THR A 191 -3.47 -15.69 22.84
C THR A 191 -2.99 -16.22 24.19
N LYS A 192 -1.86 -15.67 24.68
CA LYS A 192 -1.26 -16.01 26.00
C LYS A 192 -1.00 -14.78 26.86
N ARG A 193 -0.67 -13.65 26.23
CA ARG A 193 -0.29 -12.39 26.88
C ARG A 193 -1.42 -11.40 26.97
N TYR A 194 -2.28 -11.40 25.96
CA TYR A 194 -3.35 -10.40 25.83
C TYR A 194 -4.73 -11.06 25.81
N PRO A 195 -5.77 -10.41 26.35
CA PRO A 195 -7.13 -10.95 26.38
C PRO A 195 -7.70 -11.17 24.98
N GLN A 196 -8.33 -12.32 24.75
CA GLN A 196 -9.06 -12.63 23.49
C GLN A 196 -10.12 -11.58 23.15
N LYS A 197 -10.66 -10.92 24.19
CA LYS A 197 -11.64 -9.83 24.07
C LYS A 197 -11.21 -8.71 23.14
N ILE A 198 -9.91 -8.49 22.96
CA ILE A 198 -9.37 -7.49 22.01
C ILE A 198 -9.74 -7.87 20.57
N ILE A 199 -9.63 -9.15 20.21
CA ILE A 199 -10.00 -9.65 18.88
C ILE A 199 -11.51 -9.60 18.69
N GLU A 200 -12.27 -10.03 19.69
CA GLU A 200 -13.73 -9.98 19.66
C GLU A 200 -14.26 -8.55 19.49
N ASN A 201 -13.62 -7.57 20.15
CA ASN A 201 -14.04 -6.17 20.12
C ASN A 201 -13.80 -5.49 18.75
N VAL A 202 -12.81 -5.95 17.98
CA VAL A 202 -12.55 -5.41 16.63
C VAL A 202 -13.23 -6.24 15.53
N ASN A 203 -13.97 -7.28 15.87
CA ASN A 203 -14.64 -8.16 14.93
C ASN A 203 -15.86 -7.47 14.28
N PRO A 204 -15.86 -7.25 12.94
CA PRO A 204 -17.00 -6.69 12.22
C PRO A 204 -18.07 -7.74 11.85
N ILE A 205 -17.79 -9.03 12.09
CA ILE A 205 -18.62 -10.17 11.68
C ILE A 205 -19.55 -10.54 12.81
N ARG A 206 -20.82 -10.83 12.50
CA ARG A 206 -21.79 -11.38 13.42
C ARG A 206 -22.06 -12.83 13.07
N GLU A 207 -22.30 -13.65 14.10
CA GLU A 207 -22.76 -15.02 13.94
C GLU A 207 -24.09 -15.04 13.16
N GLY A 208 -24.20 -15.93 12.16
CA GLY A 208 -25.34 -16.01 11.25
C GLY A 208 -25.27 -15.08 10.02
N ASP A 209 -24.36 -14.11 9.96
CA ASP A 209 -24.17 -13.31 8.75
C ASP A 209 -23.72 -14.20 7.58
N ILE A 210 -24.13 -13.85 6.36
CA ILE A 210 -23.69 -14.56 5.16
C ILE A 210 -22.18 -14.40 4.99
N TYR A 211 -21.51 -15.52 4.64
CA TYR A 211 -20.08 -15.52 4.37
C TYR A 211 -19.69 -14.49 3.29
N ASP A 212 -18.66 -13.73 3.57
CA ASP A 212 -18.05 -12.75 2.66
C ASP A 212 -16.56 -12.61 2.99
N ILE A 213 -15.69 -12.92 2.02
CA ILE A 213 -14.23 -12.85 2.20
C ILE A 213 -13.75 -11.42 2.50
N ALA A 214 -14.45 -10.39 2.03
CA ALA A 214 -14.10 -9.01 2.33
C ALA A 214 -14.21 -8.71 3.83
N ARG A 215 -15.21 -9.31 4.52
CA ARG A 215 -15.36 -9.20 5.98
C ARG A 215 -14.29 -9.96 6.74
N VAL A 216 -13.88 -11.15 6.23
CA VAL A 216 -12.76 -11.91 6.81
C VAL A 216 -11.45 -11.11 6.71
N ASN A 217 -11.19 -10.54 5.53
CA ASN A 217 -10.04 -9.68 5.31
C ASN A 217 -10.07 -8.41 6.18
N GLU A 218 -11.26 -7.85 6.40
CA GLU A 218 -11.44 -6.70 7.31
C GLU A 218 -11.12 -7.10 8.75
N LEU A 219 -11.63 -8.21 9.24
CA LEU A 219 -11.30 -8.73 10.56
C LEU A 219 -9.79 -8.92 10.72
N GLN A 220 -9.14 -9.54 9.73
CA GLN A 220 -7.70 -9.75 9.74
C GLN A 220 -6.95 -8.42 9.86
N ARG A 221 -7.31 -7.41 9.06
CA ARG A 221 -6.71 -6.06 9.12
C ARG A 221 -6.96 -5.39 10.48
N GLN A 222 -8.18 -5.47 11.00
CA GLN A 222 -8.53 -4.86 12.29
C GLN A 222 -7.68 -5.45 13.43
N VAL A 223 -7.48 -6.77 13.45
CA VAL A 223 -6.64 -7.44 14.44
C VAL A 223 -5.16 -7.07 14.22
N GLN A 224 -4.66 -7.06 12.99
CA GLN A 224 -3.28 -6.68 12.65
C GLN A 224 -2.97 -5.22 12.98
N ASN A 225 -3.94 -4.33 12.87
CA ASN A 225 -3.79 -2.91 13.21
C ASN A 225 -3.72 -2.64 14.72
N THR A 226 -4.01 -3.64 15.55
CA THR A 226 -3.79 -3.52 16.99
C THR A 226 -2.29 -3.67 17.32
N PRO A 227 -1.80 -3.05 18.39
CA PRO A 227 -0.38 -3.15 18.74
C PRO A 227 0.04 -4.49 19.33
N TYR A 228 -0.89 -5.45 19.47
CA TYR A 228 -0.67 -6.66 20.26
C TYR A 228 -0.20 -7.87 19.45
N TYR A 229 -0.50 -7.92 18.16
CA TYR A 229 -0.30 -9.11 17.33
C TYR A 229 0.67 -8.87 16.17
N ALA A 230 1.70 -9.73 16.09
CA ALA A 230 2.73 -9.70 15.06
C ALA A 230 2.24 -10.33 13.75
N SER A 231 1.41 -11.37 13.86
CA SER A 231 0.79 -12.02 12.70
C SER A 231 -0.61 -12.53 13.06
N VAL A 232 -1.46 -12.55 12.06
CA VAL A 232 -2.84 -13.03 12.15
C VAL A 232 -3.14 -13.86 10.92
N ALA A 233 -3.57 -15.10 11.12
CA ALA A 233 -4.10 -15.97 10.07
C ALA A 233 -5.53 -16.31 10.41
N ILE A 234 -6.44 -16.14 9.45
CA ILE A 234 -7.85 -16.48 9.61
C ILE A 234 -8.21 -17.50 8.54
N ASP A 235 -8.78 -18.60 8.97
CA ASP A 235 -9.30 -19.65 8.12
C ASP A 235 -10.78 -19.90 8.43
N ALA A 236 -11.60 -19.98 7.39
CA ALA A 236 -13.00 -20.37 7.50
C ALA A 236 -13.14 -21.81 7.03
N GLY A 237 -13.74 -22.64 7.84
CA GLY A 237 -14.03 -24.01 7.46
C GLY A 237 -14.86 -24.09 6.17
N ASN A 238 -14.53 -24.97 5.25
CA ASN A 238 -15.23 -25.14 3.98
C ASN A 238 -16.02 -26.45 3.89
N ASP A 239 -16.40 -27.03 5.03
CA ASP A 239 -17.16 -28.26 5.09
C ASP A 239 -18.59 -28.03 4.57
N VAL A 240 -18.86 -28.51 3.37
CA VAL A 240 -20.18 -28.39 2.69
C VAL A 240 -21.30 -29.14 3.40
N THR A 241 -20.97 -30.04 4.35
CA THR A 241 -21.98 -30.75 5.16
C THR A 241 -22.45 -29.92 6.35
N LYS A 242 -21.70 -28.86 6.72
CA LYS A 242 -21.99 -27.95 7.84
C LYS A 242 -21.84 -26.48 7.41
N PRO A 243 -22.64 -26.01 6.43
CA PRO A 243 -22.47 -24.67 5.86
C PRO A 243 -23.02 -23.57 6.77
N ILE A 244 -23.90 -23.92 7.72
CA ILE A 244 -24.52 -22.97 8.66
C ILE A 244 -23.62 -22.85 9.89
N GLU A 245 -23.39 -21.60 10.32
CA GLU A 245 -22.54 -21.29 11.48
C GLU A 245 -21.11 -21.85 11.36
N THR A 246 -20.52 -21.69 10.17
CA THR A 246 -19.14 -22.12 9.90
C THR A 246 -18.16 -21.38 10.82
N PRO A 247 -17.37 -22.08 11.65
CA PRO A 247 -16.44 -21.43 12.57
C PRO A 247 -15.32 -20.71 11.83
N LEU A 248 -14.90 -19.57 12.39
CA LEU A 248 -13.73 -18.83 11.95
C LEU A 248 -12.55 -19.16 12.87
N HIS A 249 -11.57 -19.89 12.37
CA HIS A 249 -10.35 -20.21 13.11
C HIS A 249 -9.35 -19.06 12.98
N ILE A 250 -9.08 -18.37 14.08
CA ILE A 250 -8.16 -17.24 14.16
C ILE A 250 -6.91 -17.67 14.91
N LYS A 251 -5.79 -17.71 14.23
CA LYS A 251 -4.48 -17.99 14.84
C LYS A 251 -3.65 -16.72 14.87
N VAL A 252 -3.24 -16.31 16.07
CA VAL A 252 -2.41 -15.12 16.26
C VAL A 252 -1.05 -15.45 16.84
N SER A 253 -0.07 -14.60 16.50
CA SER A 253 1.24 -14.54 17.17
C SER A 253 1.36 -13.19 17.85
N GLU A 254 1.63 -13.20 19.15
CA GLU A 254 1.63 -11.99 19.97
C GLU A 254 3.00 -11.30 19.98
N TYR A 255 2.99 -9.97 19.99
CA TYR A 255 4.18 -9.19 20.32
C TYR A 255 4.58 -9.38 21.80
N PRO A 256 5.86 -9.24 22.15
CA PRO A 256 6.28 -9.12 23.53
C PRO A 256 5.71 -7.84 24.16
N TYR A 257 5.69 -7.78 25.52
CA TYR A 257 5.18 -6.60 26.22
C TYR A 257 5.94 -5.32 25.89
N ASN A 258 7.23 -5.44 25.60
CA ASN A 258 8.11 -4.31 25.29
C ASN A 258 8.39 -4.24 23.80
N SER A 259 8.27 -3.05 23.24
CA SER A 259 8.62 -2.76 21.85
C SER A 259 9.44 -1.48 21.77
N VAL A 260 10.56 -1.54 21.06
CA VAL A 260 11.41 -0.37 20.78
C VAL A 260 11.44 -0.19 19.26
N ARG A 261 11.19 1.03 18.83
CA ARG A 261 11.34 1.44 17.42
C ARG A 261 12.28 2.64 17.38
N TYR A 262 13.15 2.68 16.41
CA TYR A 262 14.03 3.80 16.16
C TYR A 262 14.20 4.01 14.66
N GLY A 263 14.49 5.24 14.27
CA GLY A 263 14.71 5.60 12.88
C GLY A 263 15.64 6.81 12.80
N VAL A 264 16.36 6.87 11.68
CA VAL A 264 17.19 8.01 11.31
C VAL A 264 16.81 8.42 9.89
N GLY A 265 16.89 9.70 9.58
CA GLY A 265 16.57 10.16 8.24
C GLY A 265 17.12 11.56 7.96
N TYR A 266 16.95 12.01 6.74
CA TYR A 266 17.33 13.33 6.29
C TYR A 266 16.26 13.89 5.36
N ALA A 267 15.93 15.16 5.55
CA ALA A 267 15.12 15.93 4.61
C ALA A 267 15.69 17.34 4.51
N THR A 268 15.68 17.94 3.32
CA THR A 268 16.24 19.28 3.12
C THR A 268 15.59 20.34 4.01
N ASP A 269 14.30 20.21 4.28
CA ASP A 269 13.53 21.16 5.11
C ASP A 269 13.86 21.08 6.60
N THR A 270 14.21 19.89 7.11
CA THR A 270 14.36 19.65 8.55
C THR A 270 15.75 19.16 8.96
N GLY A 271 16.64 18.92 7.98
CA GLY A 271 17.97 18.38 8.21
C GLY A 271 17.97 16.91 8.63
N PHE A 272 19.03 16.49 9.31
CA PHE A 272 19.11 15.17 9.91
C PHE A 272 18.12 15.06 11.07
N HIS A 273 17.45 13.91 11.14
CA HIS A 273 16.59 13.61 12.27
C HIS A 273 16.84 12.21 12.83
N ILE A 274 16.63 12.09 14.11
CA ILE A 274 16.54 10.85 14.85
C ILE A 274 15.17 10.78 15.52
N GLN A 275 14.55 9.63 15.47
CA GLN A 275 13.28 9.38 16.15
C GLN A 275 13.30 8.05 16.87
N GLY A 276 12.55 7.96 17.97
CA GLY A 276 12.45 6.75 18.75
C GLY A 276 11.10 6.64 19.44
N ALA A 277 10.67 5.40 19.67
CA ALA A 277 9.51 5.09 20.47
C ALA A 277 9.75 3.83 21.29
N TYR A 278 9.38 3.89 22.55
CA TYR A 278 9.27 2.75 23.45
C TYR A 278 7.81 2.55 23.81
N SER A 279 7.34 1.30 23.73
CA SER A 279 5.98 0.94 24.12
C SER A 279 6.01 -0.25 25.08
N TYR A 280 5.27 -0.12 26.18
CA TYR A 280 4.93 -1.22 27.08
C TYR A 280 3.44 -1.53 26.95
N LEU A 281 3.12 -2.74 26.46
CA LEU A 281 1.77 -3.07 25.96
C LEU A 281 0.81 -3.60 27.03
N ASN A 282 1.26 -3.81 28.27
CA ASN A 282 0.44 -4.42 29.33
C ASN A 282 0.46 -3.64 30.66
N THR A 283 0.36 -2.32 30.60
CA THR A 283 0.28 -1.48 31.79
C THR A 283 -0.91 -1.89 32.65
N PHE A 284 -0.69 -1.99 33.94
CA PHE A 284 -1.66 -2.46 34.96
C PHE A 284 -2.17 -3.90 34.75
N GLY A 285 -1.53 -4.72 33.92
CA GLY A 285 -2.01 -6.07 33.58
C GLY A 285 -3.30 -6.09 32.76
N ALA A 286 -3.73 -4.93 32.23
CA ALA A 286 -5.01 -4.75 31.54
C ALA A 286 -4.85 -4.53 30.03
N ALA A 287 -3.68 -4.89 29.47
CA ALA A 287 -3.32 -4.67 28.08
C ALA A 287 -3.44 -3.19 27.65
N TYR A 288 -3.08 -2.24 28.52
CA TYR A 288 -3.05 -0.82 28.22
C TYR A 288 -1.68 -0.45 27.64
N PRO A 289 -1.58 -0.05 26.34
CA PRO A 289 -0.31 0.39 25.77
C PRO A 289 0.10 1.74 26.33
N PHE A 290 1.24 1.76 27.02
CA PHE A 290 1.94 2.97 27.40
C PHE A 290 3.07 3.22 26.41
N THR A 291 3.10 4.39 25.78
CA THR A 291 4.07 4.72 24.74
C THR A 291 4.74 6.04 25.04
N ILE A 292 6.09 6.04 24.98
CA ILE A 292 6.90 7.25 24.95
C ILE A 292 7.52 7.33 23.56
N SER A 293 7.39 8.47 22.91
CA SER A 293 7.98 8.71 21.60
C SER A 293 8.60 10.09 21.50
N GLY A 294 9.63 10.21 20.68
CA GLY A 294 10.30 11.47 20.45
C GLY A 294 10.96 11.55 19.08
N ARG A 295 11.14 12.77 18.61
CA ARG A 295 11.88 13.12 17.40
C ARG A 295 12.69 14.38 17.64
N LEU A 296 13.92 14.36 17.16
CA LEU A 296 14.84 15.49 17.20
C LEU A 296 15.33 15.75 15.78
N ASP A 297 15.12 16.95 15.29
CA ASP A 297 15.71 17.45 14.05
C ASP A 297 16.16 18.91 14.21
N GLN A 298 16.69 19.53 13.15
CA GLN A 298 17.24 20.89 13.23
C GLN A 298 16.15 21.95 13.42
N THR A 299 14.92 21.66 13.01
CA THR A 299 13.80 22.61 13.01
C THR A 299 12.73 22.29 14.04
N GLN A 300 12.67 21.01 14.48
CA GLN A 300 11.64 20.57 15.40
C GLN A 300 12.18 19.55 16.41
N GLN A 301 11.82 19.75 17.67
CA GLN A 301 12.01 18.79 18.74
C GLN A 301 10.63 18.41 19.29
N TYR A 302 10.36 17.12 19.36
CA TYR A 302 9.05 16.59 19.73
C TYR A 302 9.19 15.46 20.74
N GLY A 303 8.40 15.52 21.79
CA GLY A 303 8.22 14.44 22.76
C GLY A 303 6.75 14.20 23.07
N ARG A 304 6.35 12.93 23.19
CA ARG A 304 4.97 12.52 23.54
C ARG A 304 4.96 11.32 24.45
N VAL A 305 4.09 11.36 25.43
CA VAL A 305 3.73 10.24 26.32
C VAL A 305 2.25 9.97 26.13
N GLN A 306 1.86 8.71 26.00
CA GLN A 306 0.48 8.30 25.79
C GLN A 306 0.19 7.00 26.54
N LEU A 307 -0.97 6.95 27.17
CA LEU A 307 -1.58 5.73 27.70
C LEU A 307 -2.89 5.50 26.94
N ALA A 308 -2.99 4.37 26.25
CA ALA A 308 -4.19 3.99 25.52
C ALA A 308 -4.92 2.82 26.21
N MET A 309 -6.18 2.65 25.90
CA MET A 309 -6.97 1.49 26.30
C MET A 309 -7.07 0.51 25.10
N PRO A 310 -7.29 -0.78 25.34
CA PRO A 310 -7.69 -1.71 24.28
C PRO A 310 -8.95 -1.23 23.56
N PRO A 311 -9.17 -1.66 22.30
CA PRO A 311 -10.39 -1.32 21.58
C PRO A 311 -11.65 -1.74 22.34
N ASP A 312 -12.67 -0.87 22.35
CA ASP A 312 -14.00 -1.21 22.86
C ASP A 312 -14.78 -2.10 21.86
N SER A 313 -15.99 -2.53 22.23
CA SER A 313 -16.84 -3.40 21.41
C SER A 313 -17.29 -2.81 20.06
N ARG A 314 -16.93 -1.56 19.77
CA ARG A 314 -17.17 -0.87 18.50
C ARG A 314 -15.86 -0.54 17.77
N GLY A 315 -14.73 -1.06 18.26
CA GLY A 315 -13.40 -0.81 17.71
C GLY A 315 -12.83 0.57 18.02
N TRP A 316 -13.40 1.32 19.00
CA TRP A 316 -12.86 2.61 19.41
C TRP A 316 -11.77 2.43 20.47
N VAL A 317 -10.66 3.17 20.29
CA VAL A 317 -9.54 3.24 21.22
C VAL A 317 -9.57 4.59 21.92
N ASN A 318 -9.62 4.59 23.27
CA ASN A 318 -9.52 5.78 24.07
C ASN A 318 -8.07 5.93 24.56
N ALA A 319 -7.57 7.16 24.62
CA ALA A 319 -6.21 7.44 25.13
C ALA A 319 -6.15 8.79 25.82
N ILE A 320 -5.26 8.90 26.81
CA ILE A 320 -4.78 10.15 27.40
C ILE A 320 -3.34 10.37 26.92
N PHE A 321 -2.99 11.60 26.63
CA PHE A 321 -1.65 11.94 26.18
C PHE A 321 -1.15 13.29 26.71
N GLY A 322 0.17 13.41 26.80
CA GLY A 322 0.89 14.66 26.95
C GLY A 322 1.95 14.78 25.88
N SER A 323 2.17 15.96 25.33
CA SER A 323 3.25 16.20 24.36
C SER A 323 3.84 17.59 24.52
N TYR A 324 5.13 17.70 24.16
CA TYR A 324 5.85 18.95 24.12
C TYR A 324 6.58 19.05 22.77
N THR A 325 6.42 20.20 22.11
CA THR A 325 7.02 20.46 20.80
C THR A 325 7.73 21.80 20.82
N ILE A 326 8.95 21.85 20.31
CA ILE A 326 9.67 23.07 20.01
C ILE A 326 9.81 23.15 18.50
N THR A 327 9.38 24.23 17.89
CA THR A 327 9.58 24.50 16.45
C THR A 327 10.40 25.76 16.33
N ASP A 328 11.56 25.70 15.64
CA ASP A 328 12.51 26.81 15.47
C ASP A 328 12.79 26.98 13.96
N VAL A 329 12.07 27.91 13.33
CA VAL A 329 12.11 28.11 11.88
C VAL A 329 11.87 29.57 11.52
N SER A 330 12.69 30.12 10.62
CA SER A 330 12.53 31.48 10.09
C SER A 330 12.48 32.55 11.20
N ASP A 331 13.44 32.48 12.12
CA ASP A 331 13.59 33.37 13.27
C ASP A 331 12.35 33.45 14.18
N THR A 332 11.54 32.39 14.13
CA THR A 332 10.35 32.21 14.97
C THR A 332 10.45 30.90 15.73
N LYS A 333 10.38 30.96 17.05
CA LYS A 333 10.43 29.80 17.93
C LYS A 333 9.12 29.63 18.69
N ILE A 334 8.51 28.44 18.54
CA ILE A 334 7.24 28.09 19.17
C ILE A 334 7.48 26.93 20.14
N TYR A 335 7.16 27.16 21.40
CA TYR A 335 7.08 26.13 22.43
C TYR A 335 5.61 25.77 22.63
N SER A 336 5.26 24.50 22.46
CA SER A 336 3.86 24.04 22.56
C SER A 336 3.77 22.86 23.53
N ALA A 337 3.13 23.08 24.68
CA ALA A 337 2.74 22.05 25.60
C ALA A 337 1.28 21.65 25.37
N ARG A 338 1.00 20.35 25.34
CA ARG A 338 -0.34 19.82 25.09
C ARG A 338 -0.66 18.67 26.02
N VAL A 339 -1.84 18.68 26.58
CA VAL A 339 -2.41 17.56 27.35
C VAL A 339 -3.83 17.32 26.86
N GLY A 340 -4.21 16.08 26.68
CA GLY A 340 -5.54 15.82 26.16
C GLY A 340 -5.98 14.37 26.24
N VAL A 341 -7.24 14.18 25.96
CA VAL A 341 -7.85 12.87 25.77
C VAL A 341 -8.29 12.73 24.31
N GLN A 342 -8.22 11.53 23.79
CA GLN A 342 -8.66 11.24 22.43
C GLN A 342 -9.39 9.92 22.36
N ARG A 343 -10.31 9.82 21.39
CA ARG A 343 -11.01 8.62 21.02
C ARG A 343 -10.89 8.43 19.52
N SER A 344 -10.24 7.35 19.07
CA SER A 344 -9.95 7.08 17.67
C SER A 344 -10.49 5.74 17.22
N ARG A 345 -10.85 5.66 15.94
CA ARG A 345 -11.25 4.43 15.27
C ARG A 345 -10.68 4.43 13.87
N SER A 346 -10.07 3.30 13.49
CA SER A 346 -9.57 3.04 12.15
C SER A 346 -10.44 1.98 11.46
N THR A 347 -10.83 2.25 10.24
CA THR A 347 -11.50 1.29 9.35
C THR A 347 -10.65 1.10 8.10
N GLN A 348 -11.12 0.36 7.10
CA GLN A 348 -10.34 0.05 5.90
C GLN A 348 -9.64 1.27 5.27
N ASN A 349 -10.39 2.35 5.06
CA ASN A 349 -9.91 3.54 4.34
C ASN A 349 -10.05 4.82 5.17
N ILE A 350 -10.63 4.75 6.36
CA ILE A 350 -11.00 5.95 7.14
C ILE A 350 -10.51 5.84 8.58
N ASP A 351 -9.76 6.84 9.02
CA ASP A 351 -9.45 7.07 10.41
C ASP A 351 -10.26 8.25 10.93
N THR A 352 -10.93 8.08 12.06
CA THR A 352 -11.68 9.13 12.74
C THR A 352 -11.15 9.30 14.15
N THR A 353 -10.89 10.54 14.55
CA THR A 353 -10.44 10.87 15.91
C THR A 353 -11.25 12.05 16.45
N TYR A 354 -11.81 11.89 17.63
CA TYR A 354 -12.33 12.97 18.46
C TYR A 354 -11.32 13.24 19.57
N SER A 355 -11.02 14.49 19.84
CA SER A 355 -10.09 14.87 20.90
C SER A 355 -10.57 16.09 21.68
N LEU A 356 -10.17 16.14 22.93
CA LEU A 356 -10.26 17.35 23.75
C LEU A 356 -8.84 17.61 24.24
N THR A 357 -8.23 18.71 23.76
CA THR A 357 -6.81 19.01 23.99
C THR A 357 -6.67 20.42 24.56
N PHE A 358 -5.96 20.54 25.65
CA PHE A 358 -5.49 21.80 26.20
C PHE A 358 -4.13 22.14 25.58
N TYR A 359 -3.99 23.34 25.05
CA TYR A 359 -2.80 23.93 24.46
C TYR A 359 -2.27 25.04 25.36
N ASP A 360 -0.96 25.07 25.59
CA ASP A 360 -0.24 26.20 26.20
C ASP A 360 0.98 26.49 25.31
N ASP A 361 0.84 27.50 24.46
CA ASP A 361 1.86 27.86 23.49
C ASP A 361 2.55 29.17 23.85
N ARG A 362 3.88 29.18 23.69
CA ARG A 362 4.70 30.38 23.79
C ARG A 362 5.44 30.58 22.48
N LEU A 363 5.22 31.72 21.85
CA LEU A 363 5.91 32.14 20.64
C LEU A 363 6.93 33.22 21.00
N THR A 364 8.17 33.02 20.55
CA THR A 364 9.26 33.99 20.67
C THR A 364 9.75 34.35 19.26
N GLN A 365 10.08 35.61 19.06
CA GLN A 365 10.63 36.20 17.86
C GLN A 365 11.78 37.12 18.24
N ASN A 366 12.38 37.84 17.31
CA ASN A 366 13.45 38.81 17.59
C ASN A 366 13.01 40.04 18.41
N GLU A 367 11.81 40.02 18.95
CA GLU A 367 11.28 41.07 19.83
C GLU A 367 11.33 40.69 21.31
N PRO A 368 11.44 41.68 22.22
CA PRO A 368 11.69 41.42 23.64
C PRO A 368 10.52 40.78 24.41
N HIS A 369 9.32 40.69 23.82
CA HIS A 369 8.16 40.15 24.53
C HIS A 369 7.57 38.93 23.84
N PRO A 370 7.68 37.72 24.45
CA PRO A 370 7.05 36.53 23.94
C PRO A 370 5.52 36.65 24.03
N SER A 371 4.80 36.22 22.99
CA SER A 371 3.35 36.01 23.08
C SER A 371 3.04 34.63 23.62
N THR A 372 2.09 34.53 24.54
CA THR A 372 1.55 33.26 25.04
C THR A 372 0.07 33.18 24.75
N ALA A 373 -0.39 31.99 24.38
CA ALA A 373 -1.81 31.76 24.16
C ALA A 373 -2.20 30.35 24.61
N ARG A 374 -3.35 30.23 25.26
CA ARG A 374 -3.92 28.99 25.78
C ARG A 374 -5.28 28.74 25.17
N ALA A 375 -5.57 27.47 24.95
CA ALA A 375 -6.90 27.05 24.51
C ALA A 375 -7.23 25.62 24.89
N LEU A 376 -8.46 25.38 25.29
CA LEU A 376 -9.06 24.05 25.38
C LEU A 376 -9.89 23.82 24.11
N VAL A 377 -9.47 22.85 23.29
CA VAL A 377 -10.00 22.65 21.93
C VAL A 377 -10.60 21.26 21.81
N PRO A 378 -11.93 21.11 21.81
CA PRO A 378 -12.56 19.93 21.22
C PRO A 378 -12.34 19.96 19.70
N ALA A 379 -11.92 18.82 19.15
CA ALA A 379 -11.61 18.70 17.73
C ALA A 379 -12.03 17.34 17.17
N TRP A 380 -12.33 17.36 15.89
CA TRP A 380 -12.58 16.20 15.07
C TRP A 380 -11.55 16.17 13.95
N THR A 381 -10.94 14.98 13.75
CA THR A 381 -10.02 14.69 12.65
C THR A 381 -10.55 13.50 11.88
N TRP A 382 -10.58 13.62 10.56
CA TRP A 382 -10.99 12.58 9.65
C TRP A 382 -9.94 12.45 8.54
N VAL A 383 -9.49 11.22 8.30
CA VAL A 383 -8.51 10.91 7.26
C VAL A 383 -9.04 9.77 6.43
N ARG A 384 -9.19 9.99 5.12
CA ARG A 384 -9.50 8.95 4.15
C ARG A 384 -8.23 8.65 3.34
N ARG A 385 -7.91 7.36 3.23
CA ARG A 385 -6.85 6.84 2.35
C ARG A 385 -7.46 5.82 1.41
N ASP A 386 -7.71 6.23 0.18
CA ASP A 386 -8.31 5.41 -0.86
C ASP A 386 -7.37 5.41 -2.06
N VAL A 387 -6.30 4.62 -1.97
CA VAL A 387 -5.22 4.50 -2.95
C VAL A 387 -4.97 3.04 -3.27
N ASP A 388 -4.53 2.79 -4.49
CA ASP A 388 -4.19 1.45 -4.99
C ASP A 388 -2.96 0.83 -4.30
N ASP A 389 -1.95 1.64 -4.00
CA ASP A 389 -0.74 1.24 -3.28
C ASP A 389 -0.39 2.31 -2.24
N PRO A 390 -0.31 1.97 -0.94
CA PRO A 390 0.04 2.94 0.11
C PRO A 390 1.45 3.51 -0.03
N LEU A 391 2.40 2.76 -0.61
CA LEU A 391 3.80 3.15 -0.71
C LEU A 391 4.09 3.91 -2.01
N PHE A 392 3.53 3.45 -3.13
CA PHE A 392 3.72 4.03 -4.47
C PHE A 392 2.38 4.25 -5.18
N PRO A 393 1.52 5.16 -4.65
CA PRO A 393 0.19 5.34 -5.18
C PRO A 393 0.21 5.86 -6.61
N ARG A 394 -0.61 5.25 -7.46
CA ARG A 394 -0.85 5.71 -8.83
C ARG A 394 -2.28 6.16 -9.06
N ARG A 395 -3.21 5.64 -8.29
CA ARG A 395 -4.64 5.95 -8.41
C ARG A 395 -5.26 6.17 -7.04
N GLY A 396 -6.22 7.09 -6.98
CA GLY A 396 -6.99 7.32 -5.77
C GLY A 396 -6.63 8.62 -5.08
N ASN A 397 -7.00 8.75 -3.82
CA ASN A 397 -6.78 9.97 -3.06
C ASN A 397 -6.50 9.72 -1.57
N VAL A 398 -5.83 10.71 -0.97
CA VAL A 398 -5.68 10.86 0.47
C VAL A 398 -6.26 12.22 0.85
N ILE A 399 -7.24 12.23 1.76
CA ILE A 399 -7.88 13.45 2.23
C ILE A 399 -7.84 13.46 3.74
N ARG A 400 -7.39 14.56 4.32
CA ARG A 400 -7.42 14.85 5.75
C ARG A 400 -8.28 16.09 5.98
N ALA A 401 -9.22 16.02 6.93
CA ALA A 401 -10.03 17.12 7.38
C ALA A 401 -9.96 17.22 8.90
N GLU A 402 -9.84 18.43 9.43
CA GLU A 402 -9.83 18.73 10.85
C GLU A 402 -10.77 19.90 11.12
N ALA A 403 -11.57 19.79 12.17
CA ALA A 403 -12.40 20.88 12.68
C ALA A 403 -12.27 20.93 14.20
N GLY A 404 -12.13 22.14 14.73
CA GLY A 404 -12.05 22.36 16.17
C GLY A 404 -12.54 23.76 16.53
N PHE A 405 -12.88 23.98 17.77
CA PHE A 405 -13.29 25.29 18.26
C PHE A 405 -12.83 25.50 19.70
N ALA A 406 -12.78 26.75 20.11
CA ALA A 406 -12.46 27.11 21.48
C ALA A 406 -13.29 28.34 21.91
N VAL A 407 -13.69 28.38 23.16
CA VAL A 407 -14.54 29.45 23.70
C VAL A 407 -13.79 30.18 24.79
N LYS A 408 -13.68 31.50 24.68
CA LYS A 408 -13.02 32.37 25.65
C LYS A 408 -13.55 32.12 27.06
N ASN A 409 -12.68 32.19 28.05
CA ASN A 409 -12.93 31.97 29.49
C ASN A 409 -13.18 30.49 29.88
N VAL A 410 -13.13 29.55 28.92
CA VAL A 410 -13.12 28.11 29.21
C VAL A 410 -11.68 27.60 28.99
N MET A 411 -10.78 27.91 29.92
CA MET A 411 -9.32 27.62 29.79
C MET A 411 -8.74 28.10 28.44
N THR A 412 -9.29 29.18 27.89
CA THR A 412 -9.04 29.67 26.54
C THR A 412 -8.99 31.18 26.56
N ASP A 413 -7.95 31.76 25.94
CA ASP A 413 -7.70 33.19 25.94
C ASP A 413 -8.60 33.92 24.92
N GLN A 414 -8.93 33.26 23.80
CA GLN A 414 -9.70 33.85 22.71
C GLN A 414 -10.63 32.82 22.04
N THR A 415 -11.86 33.23 21.73
CA THR A 415 -12.80 32.40 20.97
C THR A 415 -12.37 32.28 19.51
N PHE A 416 -12.30 31.06 19.01
CA PHE A 416 -12.04 30.77 17.58
C PHE A 416 -12.65 29.45 17.13
N ALA A 417 -12.83 29.33 15.80
CA ALA A 417 -13.05 28.07 15.12
C ALA A 417 -11.88 27.80 14.16
N ARG A 418 -11.41 26.56 14.09
CA ARG A 418 -10.31 26.14 13.21
C ARG A 418 -10.81 25.07 12.24
N LEU A 419 -10.53 25.28 10.96
CA LEU A 419 -10.70 24.28 9.92
C LEU A 419 -9.36 24.04 9.23
N TYR A 420 -9.08 22.78 8.89
CA TYR A 420 -7.91 22.42 8.11
C TYR A 420 -8.26 21.26 7.19
N THR A 421 -7.85 21.35 5.95
CA THR A 421 -8.01 20.26 4.97
C THR A 421 -6.74 20.14 4.14
N ASN A 422 -6.28 18.92 3.95
CA ASN A 422 -5.22 18.56 3.02
C ASN A 422 -5.74 17.42 2.12
N ALA A 423 -5.62 17.59 0.81
CA ALA A 423 -6.06 16.61 -0.16
C ALA A 423 -4.96 16.34 -1.18
N GLN A 424 -4.75 15.08 -1.49
CA GLN A 424 -3.85 14.63 -2.55
C GLN A 424 -4.58 13.65 -3.45
N GLN A 425 -4.55 13.90 -4.76
CA GLN A 425 -5.20 13.08 -5.79
C GLN A 425 -4.17 12.56 -6.77
N TYR A 426 -4.25 11.25 -7.08
CA TYR A 426 -3.41 10.56 -8.03
C TYR A 426 -4.24 10.13 -9.24
N VAL A 427 -3.82 10.52 -10.44
CA VAL A 427 -4.52 10.24 -11.70
C VAL A 427 -3.54 9.65 -12.70
N PRO A 428 -3.60 8.33 -12.98
CA PRO A 428 -2.73 7.70 -13.96
C PRO A 428 -3.12 8.14 -15.38
N LEU A 429 -2.11 8.47 -16.20
CA LEU A 429 -2.24 8.74 -17.62
C LEU A 429 -1.55 7.61 -18.39
N GLY A 430 -2.29 6.53 -18.71
CA GLY A 430 -1.72 5.33 -19.31
C GLY A 430 -0.81 4.54 -18.36
N LYS A 431 0.25 3.89 -18.90
CA LYS A 431 1.11 2.99 -18.12
C LYS A 431 2.24 3.70 -17.38
N ASN A 432 2.81 4.73 -17.98
CA ASN A 432 4.05 5.35 -17.52
C ASN A 432 3.88 6.74 -16.89
N ASP A 433 2.72 7.37 -17.07
CA ASP A 433 2.49 8.75 -16.68
C ASP A 433 1.55 8.85 -15.49
N LEU A 434 1.76 9.87 -14.67
CA LEU A 434 0.97 10.15 -13.48
C LEU A 434 0.83 11.65 -13.27
N LEU A 435 -0.39 12.10 -13.03
CA LEU A 435 -0.67 13.43 -12.49
C LEU A 435 -0.92 13.34 -10.98
N VAL A 436 -0.27 14.22 -10.23
CA VAL A 436 -0.47 14.36 -8.78
C VAL A 436 -0.90 15.78 -8.48
N PHE A 437 -2.08 15.91 -7.88
CA PHE A 437 -2.60 17.19 -7.42
C PHE A 437 -2.57 17.21 -5.90
N ARG A 438 -2.12 18.32 -5.32
CA ARG A 438 -2.18 18.57 -3.87
C ARG A 438 -2.88 19.88 -3.64
N ALA A 439 -3.75 19.93 -2.63
CA ALA A 439 -4.41 21.13 -2.18
C ALA A 439 -4.45 21.15 -0.66
N GLU A 440 -4.20 22.30 -0.08
CA GLU A 440 -4.22 22.48 1.37
C GLU A 440 -4.95 23.79 1.70
N PHE A 441 -5.83 23.73 2.67
CA PHE A 441 -6.57 24.86 3.20
C PHE A 441 -6.48 24.86 4.71
N GLY A 442 -6.16 26.00 5.29
CA GLY A 442 -6.19 26.26 6.72
C GLY A 442 -6.91 27.57 7.02
N GLY A 443 -7.80 27.55 8.00
CA GLY A 443 -8.52 28.74 8.44
C GLY A 443 -8.76 28.76 9.94
N VAL A 444 -8.38 29.86 10.60
CA VAL A 444 -8.75 30.17 11.98
C VAL A 444 -9.66 31.41 11.95
N PHE A 445 -10.90 31.19 12.31
CA PHE A 445 -11.96 32.21 12.31
C PHE A 445 -12.12 32.77 13.72
N THR A 446 -11.73 34.01 13.91
CA THR A 446 -11.76 34.70 15.19
C THR A 446 -11.93 36.20 14.98
N SER A 447 -12.55 36.90 15.92
CA SER A 447 -12.67 38.36 15.92
C SER A 447 -11.43 39.08 16.44
N GLY A 448 -10.55 38.35 17.15
CA GLY A 448 -9.35 38.93 17.75
C GLY A 448 -8.09 38.75 16.91
N PRO A 449 -6.92 39.18 17.43
CA PRO A 449 -5.64 39.01 16.75
C PRO A 449 -5.18 37.53 16.73
N SER A 450 -4.29 37.20 15.80
CA SER A 450 -3.67 35.85 15.72
C SER A 450 -2.89 35.51 16.98
N SER A 451 -2.31 36.50 17.67
CA SER A 451 -1.55 36.29 18.92
C SER A 451 -2.38 35.75 20.09
N GLY A 452 -3.70 35.86 20.06
CA GLY A 452 -4.61 35.29 21.07
C GLY A 452 -4.97 33.82 20.82
N VAL A 453 -4.50 33.23 19.73
CA VAL A 453 -4.67 31.82 19.38
C VAL A 453 -3.35 31.08 19.57
N PRO A 454 -3.32 29.88 20.15
CA PRO A 454 -2.09 29.09 20.22
C PRO A 454 -1.37 29.01 18.87
N ALA A 455 -0.09 29.41 18.84
CA ALA A 455 0.68 29.57 17.61
C ALA A 455 0.80 28.27 16.80
N SER A 456 0.78 27.12 17.47
CA SER A 456 0.79 25.80 16.84
C SER A 456 -0.52 25.42 16.12
N LEU A 457 -1.58 26.19 16.33
CA LEU A 457 -2.88 26.02 15.63
C LEU A 457 -3.01 26.95 14.41
N LEU A 458 -2.12 27.92 14.25
CA LEU A 458 -2.02 28.82 13.11
C LEU A 458 -1.20 28.21 11.99
N PHE A 459 -1.08 28.88 10.84
CA PHE A 459 -0.55 28.32 9.60
C PHE A 459 0.63 29.10 9.04
N ARG A 460 1.57 28.37 8.45
CA ARG A 460 2.64 28.87 7.57
C ARG A 460 2.79 27.91 6.39
N ALA A 461 3.19 28.41 5.23
CA ALA A 461 3.44 27.61 4.04
C ALA A 461 4.91 27.70 3.60
N GLY A 462 5.29 26.95 2.58
CA GLY A 462 6.64 26.84 2.01
C GLY A 462 7.33 25.52 2.38
N GLY A 463 8.30 25.12 1.54
CA GLY A 463 9.03 23.86 1.68
C GLY A 463 8.56 22.77 0.73
N ALA A 464 9.21 21.59 0.82
CA ALA A 464 9.06 20.46 -0.10
C ALA A 464 7.62 19.94 -0.22
N ASN A 465 6.87 19.97 0.87
CA ASN A 465 5.51 19.43 0.93
C ASN A 465 4.40 20.49 0.77
N SER A 466 4.78 21.76 0.57
CA SER A 466 3.85 22.87 0.45
C SER A 466 4.11 23.64 -0.85
N VAL A 467 4.90 24.72 -0.82
CA VAL A 467 5.27 25.54 -1.99
C VAL A 467 6.77 25.46 -2.19
N ARG A 468 7.23 24.63 -3.11
CA ARG A 468 8.65 24.51 -3.46
C ARG A 468 9.17 25.79 -4.12
N GLY A 469 10.45 26.13 -3.90
CA GLY A 469 11.06 27.41 -4.25
C GLY A 469 11.09 28.41 -3.11
N TYR A 470 10.37 28.12 -2.00
CA TYR A 470 10.35 28.92 -0.78
C TYR A 470 10.88 28.11 0.41
N SER A 471 11.44 28.79 1.41
CA SER A 471 11.98 28.13 2.61
C SER A 471 10.87 27.38 3.36
N TYR A 472 11.23 26.36 4.09
CA TYR A 472 10.33 25.61 4.95
C TYR A 472 9.64 26.56 5.94
N LEU A 473 8.30 26.56 5.97
CA LEU A 473 7.46 27.48 6.74
C LEU A 473 7.84 28.96 6.58
N GLY A 474 8.38 29.33 5.42
CA GLY A 474 8.86 30.68 5.13
C GLY A 474 7.83 31.62 4.49
N ILE A 475 6.58 31.15 4.30
CA ILE A 475 5.44 31.97 3.84
C ILE A 475 4.51 32.17 5.03
N GLY A 476 4.34 33.42 5.45
CA GLY A 476 3.56 33.84 6.60
C GLY A 476 3.59 35.36 6.75
N ASN A 477 3.28 35.85 7.93
CA ASN A 477 3.36 37.28 8.23
C ASN A 477 4.80 37.63 8.64
N ASN A 478 5.49 38.43 7.81
CA ASN A 478 6.86 38.85 8.08
C ASN A 478 6.89 40.10 8.98
N VAL A 479 7.44 39.92 10.17
CA VAL A 479 7.61 41.00 11.15
C VAL A 479 9.08 41.02 11.59
N SER A 480 9.79 42.09 11.29
CA SER A 480 11.19 42.33 11.68
C SER A 480 12.14 41.18 11.29
N GLY A 481 11.88 40.51 10.13
CA GLY A 481 12.67 39.38 9.63
C GLY A 481 12.18 38.00 10.10
N SER A 482 11.33 37.93 11.12
CA SER A 482 10.70 36.70 11.60
C SER A 482 9.44 36.39 10.82
N VAL A 483 9.19 35.12 10.45
CA VAL A 483 7.96 34.70 9.76
C VAL A 483 6.98 34.12 10.79
N LEU A 484 5.97 34.90 11.12
CA LEU A 484 4.93 34.53 12.07
C LEU A 484 3.84 33.66 11.42
N PRO A 485 3.26 32.72 12.18
CA PRO A 485 2.11 31.96 11.71
C PRO A 485 0.84 32.83 11.63
N THR A 486 -0.04 32.48 10.71
CA THR A 486 -1.19 33.31 10.29
C THR A 486 -2.50 32.53 10.41
N LYS A 487 -3.63 33.26 10.35
CA LYS A 487 -4.97 32.68 10.46
C LYS A 487 -5.41 31.89 9.24
N TYR A 488 -4.96 32.26 8.04
CA TYR A 488 -5.42 31.68 6.79
C TYR A 488 -4.26 31.17 5.96
N MET A 489 -4.42 30.01 5.36
CA MET A 489 -3.45 29.41 4.43
C MET A 489 -4.20 28.70 3.31
N VAL A 490 -3.70 28.88 2.09
CA VAL A 490 -4.11 28.08 0.93
C VAL A 490 -2.87 27.74 0.12
N THR A 491 -2.71 26.46 -0.20
CA THR A 491 -1.67 26.00 -1.12
C THR A 491 -2.25 25.05 -2.17
N GLY A 492 -1.64 25.03 -3.34
CA GLY A 492 -1.98 24.13 -4.43
C GLY A 492 -0.74 23.69 -5.18
N SER A 493 -0.73 22.46 -5.65
CA SER A 493 0.36 21.86 -6.42
C SER A 493 -0.20 20.99 -7.53
N SER A 494 0.39 21.09 -8.71
CA SER A 494 0.14 20.19 -9.84
C SER A 494 1.48 19.64 -10.31
N GLU A 495 1.63 18.34 -10.33
CA GLU A 495 2.84 17.66 -10.71
C GLU A 495 2.54 16.59 -11.76
N TYR A 496 3.29 16.61 -12.87
CA TYR A 496 3.31 15.56 -13.88
C TYR A 496 4.57 14.74 -13.71
N GLN A 497 4.40 13.40 -13.65
CA GLN A 497 5.49 12.43 -13.54
C GLN A 497 5.51 11.53 -14.77
N HIS A 498 6.70 11.30 -15.34
CA HIS A 498 6.94 10.32 -16.38
C HIS A 498 7.92 9.26 -15.87
N TRP A 499 7.54 7.98 -15.91
CA TRP A 499 8.35 6.85 -15.46
C TRP A 499 9.05 6.20 -16.65
N PHE A 500 10.37 6.42 -16.76
CA PHE A 500 11.21 5.87 -17.81
C PHE A 500 11.42 4.36 -17.67
N THR A 501 11.51 3.91 -16.41
CA THR A 501 11.64 2.50 -16.02
C THR A 501 10.64 2.20 -14.90
N HIS A 502 10.62 0.94 -14.41
CA HIS A 502 9.83 0.59 -13.24
C HIS A 502 10.17 1.45 -12.01
N ASP A 503 11.46 1.78 -11.83
CA ASP A 503 11.96 2.38 -10.59
C ASP A 503 12.31 3.87 -10.72
N TRP A 504 12.58 4.37 -11.94
CA TRP A 504 13.05 5.73 -12.16
C TRP A 504 12.11 6.55 -13.02
N GLY A 505 11.82 7.76 -12.57
CA GLY A 505 10.98 8.73 -13.27
C GLY A 505 11.50 10.16 -13.12
N GLY A 506 10.95 11.04 -13.95
CA GLY A 506 11.14 12.48 -13.87
C GLY A 506 9.81 13.16 -13.54
N ALA A 507 9.88 14.37 -12.99
CA ALA A 507 8.70 15.18 -12.68
C ALA A 507 8.91 16.64 -13.10
N VAL A 508 7.81 17.29 -13.47
CA VAL A 508 7.71 18.74 -13.60
C VAL A 508 6.52 19.21 -12.76
N PHE A 509 6.63 20.36 -12.10
CA PHE A 509 5.61 20.80 -11.20
C PHE A 509 5.43 22.32 -11.16
N PHE A 510 4.22 22.71 -10.76
CA PHE A 510 3.85 24.06 -10.43
C PHE A 510 3.18 24.05 -9.06
N ASP A 511 3.71 24.87 -8.15
CA ASP A 511 3.19 25.06 -6.81
C ASP A 511 2.78 26.53 -6.63
N ILE A 512 1.74 26.77 -5.85
CA ILE A 512 1.29 28.12 -5.51
C ILE A 512 0.72 28.11 -4.10
N GLY A 513 0.96 29.16 -3.32
CA GLY A 513 0.38 29.27 -1.99
C GLY A 513 0.47 30.63 -1.38
N THR A 514 -0.27 30.81 -0.29
CA THR A 514 -0.29 32.01 0.53
C THR A 514 -0.59 31.65 1.98
N ALA A 515 -0.05 32.43 2.91
CA ALA A 515 -0.43 32.38 4.32
C ALA A 515 -0.54 33.85 4.81
N THR A 516 -1.68 34.23 5.41
CA THR A 516 -1.99 35.61 5.76
C THR A 516 -2.96 35.70 6.94
N ASP A 517 -2.89 36.78 7.71
CA ASP A 517 -3.88 37.09 8.76
C ASP A 517 -5.17 37.72 8.23
N THR A 518 -5.09 38.40 7.04
CA THR A 518 -6.21 39.09 6.42
C THR A 518 -6.36 38.65 4.96
N TRP A 519 -7.53 38.10 4.60
CA TRP A 519 -7.74 37.55 3.27
C TRP A 519 -7.58 38.56 2.13
N HIS A 520 -7.87 39.85 2.38
CA HIS A 520 -7.71 40.91 1.39
C HIS A 520 -6.24 41.24 1.08
N GLU A 521 -5.31 40.94 2.00
CA GLU A 521 -3.88 41.20 1.87
C GLU A 521 -3.09 39.97 1.39
N ARG A 522 -3.80 38.92 0.95
CA ARG A 522 -3.16 37.70 0.48
C ARG A 522 -2.23 37.96 -0.70
N VAL A 523 -1.05 37.41 -0.63
CA VAL A 523 -0.06 37.43 -1.69
C VAL A 523 0.32 35.99 -2.05
N PHE A 524 -0.11 35.55 -3.22
CA PHE A 524 0.27 34.22 -3.69
C PHE A 524 1.74 34.17 -4.09
N GLN A 525 2.39 33.08 -3.71
CA GLN A 525 3.80 32.78 -3.93
C GLN A 525 3.88 31.57 -4.90
N PRO A 526 4.06 31.80 -6.22
CA PRO A 526 4.17 30.70 -7.18
C PRO A 526 5.62 30.19 -7.25
N GLY A 527 5.76 28.86 -7.43
CA GLY A 527 7.02 28.17 -7.65
C GLY A 527 6.90 27.15 -8.77
N VAL A 528 7.96 26.95 -9.53
CA VAL A 528 8.05 25.96 -10.60
C VAL A 528 9.30 25.13 -10.43
N GLY A 529 9.31 23.91 -10.91
CA GLY A 529 10.50 23.10 -10.80
C GLY A 529 10.42 21.77 -11.54
N VAL A 530 11.54 21.06 -11.45
CA VAL A 530 11.73 19.75 -12.02
C VAL A 530 12.30 18.82 -10.95
N GLY A 531 12.10 17.52 -11.10
CA GLY A 531 12.63 16.58 -10.14
C GLY A 531 12.82 15.17 -10.70
N ALA A 532 13.61 14.39 -9.99
CA ALA A 532 13.76 12.95 -10.18
C ALA A 532 12.92 12.21 -9.15
N ARG A 533 12.39 11.06 -9.56
CA ARG A 533 11.58 10.16 -8.75
C ARG A 533 12.21 8.78 -8.76
N TRP A 534 12.41 8.20 -7.57
CA TRP A 534 12.96 6.86 -7.46
C TRP A 534 12.15 6.02 -6.48
N ARG A 535 11.69 4.85 -6.96
CA ARG A 535 11.06 3.83 -6.12
C ARG A 535 12.15 2.98 -5.49
N SER A 536 12.64 3.44 -4.33
CA SER A 536 13.67 2.69 -3.63
C SER A 536 13.05 1.53 -2.84
N PRO A 537 13.85 0.50 -2.48
CA PRO A 537 13.37 -0.60 -1.63
C PRO A 537 12.86 -0.17 -0.24
N VAL A 538 13.24 1.03 0.21
CA VAL A 538 12.86 1.57 1.52
C VAL A 538 11.78 2.65 1.46
N GLY A 539 11.30 3.00 0.25
CA GLY A 539 10.24 3.99 0.03
C GLY A 539 10.56 4.98 -1.08
N PRO A 540 9.63 5.89 -1.42
CA PRO A 540 9.84 6.87 -2.47
C PRO A 540 10.92 7.89 -2.09
N VAL A 541 11.82 8.14 -3.03
CA VAL A 541 12.86 9.17 -2.93
C VAL A 541 12.59 10.21 -4.01
N ASN A 542 12.44 11.48 -3.63
CA ASN A 542 12.25 12.59 -4.55
C ASN A 542 13.38 13.59 -4.40
N VAL A 543 13.97 13.98 -5.53
CA VAL A 543 14.98 15.03 -5.61
C VAL A 543 14.44 16.10 -6.54
N ASP A 544 14.18 17.28 -6.00
CA ASP A 544 13.60 18.39 -6.75
C ASP A 544 14.51 19.61 -6.76
N VAL A 545 14.46 20.39 -7.85
CA VAL A 545 14.99 21.74 -7.92
C VAL A 545 13.85 22.67 -8.30
N ALA A 546 13.59 23.63 -7.46
CA ALA A 546 12.48 24.57 -7.62
C ALA A 546 12.95 26.02 -7.65
N TYR A 547 12.30 26.83 -8.48
CA TYR A 547 12.49 28.26 -8.58
C TYR A 547 11.26 29.00 -8.05
N GLY A 548 11.45 29.81 -7.01
CA GLY A 548 10.39 30.69 -6.48
C GLY A 548 10.30 31.95 -7.33
N LEU A 549 9.17 32.14 -8.00
CA LEU A 549 9.00 33.22 -8.98
C LEU A 549 9.03 34.64 -8.35
N LYS A 550 8.61 34.79 -7.08
CA LYS A 550 8.62 36.09 -6.40
C LYS A 550 9.91 36.38 -5.65
N ASN A 551 10.46 35.40 -4.93
CA ASN A 551 11.71 35.58 -4.20
C ASN A 551 12.96 35.39 -5.08
N LYS A 552 12.78 34.98 -6.38
CA LYS A 552 13.83 34.77 -7.38
C LYS A 552 14.95 33.85 -6.88
N SER A 553 14.61 32.83 -6.11
CA SER A 553 15.52 31.92 -5.42
C SER A 553 15.36 30.51 -5.97
N ILE A 554 16.47 29.83 -6.22
CA ILE A 554 16.51 28.40 -6.53
C ILE A 554 16.75 27.62 -5.25
N LYS A 555 15.97 26.56 -5.03
CA LYS A 555 16.10 25.69 -3.86
C LYS A 555 16.07 24.23 -4.26
N PRO A 556 17.08 23.43 -3.84
CA PRO A 556 17.03 21.98 -3.94
C PRO A 556 16.20 21.39 -2.80
N TYR A 557 15.54 20.27 -3.07
CA TYR A 557 14.81 19.47 -2.08
C TYR A 557 15.15 18.00 -2.25
N LEU A 558 15.39 17.32 -1.15
CA LEU A 558 15.46 15.87 -1.05
C LEU A 558 14.40 15.43 -0.04
N THR A 559 13.49 14.58 -0.47
CA THR A 559 12.51 13.95 0.43
C THR A 559 12.64 12.43 0.35
N LEU A 560 12.78 11.81 1.51
CA LEU A 560 12.67 10.37 1.69
C LEU A 560 11.29 10.10 2.30
N GLY A 561 10.39 9.49 1.53
CA GLY A 561 9.12 9.00 2.05
C GLY A 561 9.34 7.63 2.67
N ILE A 562 9.48 7.57 4.00
CA ILE A 562 9.34 6.30 4.71
C ILE A 562 7.86 6.23 5.10
N ALA A 563 7.15 5.26 4.53
CA ALA A 563 5.81 4.95 5.00
C ALA A 563 5.93 4.23 6.35
N PHE A 564 5.45 4.86 7.42
CA PHE A 564 5.26 4.27 8.74
C PHE A 564 3.78 4.01 9.00
#